data_ec9dab20bd7b5376cdc248d3501f3668
#
_entry.id   ec9dab20bd7b5376cdc248d3501f3668
#
_cell.length_a   1.000
_cell.length_b   1.000
_cell.length_c   1.000
_cell.angle_alpha   90.00
_cell.angle_beta   90.00
_cell.angle_gamma   90.00
#
_symmetry.space_group_name_H-M   'P 1'
#
loop_
_entity.id
_entity.type
_entity.pdbx_description
1 polymer ?
#
loop_
_entity_poly.entity_id
_entity_poly.type
_entity_poly.pdbx_seq_one_letter_code
_entity_poly.pdbx_strand_id
1 'polypeptide(L)'
;MKHYLFEPLAPLVCRSGRPFGTQSDTDDINFPLPSAAAGLMRSQYLQEQGWLLDVDDGRRGRLRDEQHHALQQLAAKGPFLAREDGNGDITVLVPKPADALYLRDRDTDQTVLHRLHPVPWHHDADGCDLPPGLLPVCLDNNHKGKPQPGPAYWPLAH
;
A
#
# COMPACT_ATOMS: atom_id res chain seq x y z
N MET A 1 2.34 -18.83 11.32
CA MET A 1 2.69 -17.51 10.75
C MET A 1 2.86 -16.56 11.92
N LYS A 2 3.98 -15.80 12.02
CA LYS A 2 4.14 -14.76 13.02
C LYS A 2 3.69 -13.42 12.44
N HIS A 3 3.06 -12.59 13.26
CA HIS A 3 2.68 -11.22 12.91
C HIS A 3 3.46 -10.27 13.80
N TYR A 4 3.92 -9.19 13.22
CA TYR A 4 4.63 -8.13 13.95
C TYR A 4 3.87 -6.83 13.73
N LEU A 5 3.54 -6.16 14.82
CA LEU A 5 2.98 -4.82 14.83
C LEU A 5 4.11 -3.83 15.11
N PHE A 6 4.25 -2.82 14.27
CA PHE A 6 5.21 -1.75 14.44
C PHE A 6 4.46 -0.43 14.66
N GLU A 7 4.69 0.17 15.81
CA GLU A 7 4.21 1.50 16.10
C GLU A 7 5.36 2.49 15.93
N PRO A 8 5.29 3.42 14.98
CA PRO A 8 6.34 4.41 14.79
C PRO A 8 6.32 5.43 15.94
N LEU A 9 7.45 5.61 16.62
CA LEU A 9 7.61 6.61 17.68
C LEU A 9 7.75 8.05 17.17
N ALA A 10 7.94 8.20 15.85
CA ALA A 10 8.08 9.48 15.16
C ALA A 10 7.46 9.37 13.76
N PRO A 11 7.15 10.49 13.09
CA PRO A 11 6.64 10.48 11.73
C PRO A 11 7.56 9.68 10.80
N LEU A 12 6.97 8.73 10.06
CA LEU A 12 7.69 7.96 9.04
C LEU A 12 7.85 8.81 7.78
N VAL A 13 9.09 8.89 7.30
CA VAL A 13 9.42 9.51 6.01
C VAL A 13 9.93 8.42 5.08
N CYS A 14 9.15 8.11 4.06
CA CYS A 14 9.52 7.12 3.05
C CYS A 14 9.96 7.83 1.77
N ARG A 15 11.06 7.38 1.18
CA ARG A 15 11.60 7.91 -0.08
C ARG A 15 11.77 6.79 -1.09
N SER A 16 11.59 7.11 -2.36
CA SER A 16 11.75 6.15 -3.47
C SER A 16 13.20 5.73 -3.73
N GLY A 17 14.17 6.38 -3.16
CA GLY A 17 15.57 6.17 -3.48
C GLY A 17 16.00 6.70 -4.84
N ARG A 18 15.16 7.43 -5.55
CA ARG A 18 15.52 8.12 -6.78
C ARG A 18 16.53 9.23 -6.48
N PRO A 19 17.54 9.42 -7.34
CA PRO A 19 18.46 10.55 -7.20
C PRO A 19 17.67 11.86 -7.29
N PHE A 20 18.09 12.86 -6.53
CA PHE A 20 17.51 14.20 -6.60
C PHE A 20 17.71 14.75 -8.02
N GLY A 21 16.63 14.77 -8.80
CA GLY A 21 16.60 15.42 -10.11
C GLY A 21 16.39 16.93 -9.97
N THR A 22 16.63 17.65 -11.05
CA THR A 22 16.37 19.10 -11.15
C THR A 22 14.87 19.43 -11.17
N GLN A 23 14.00 18.46 -11.35
CA GLN A 23 12.56 18.59 -11.19
C GLN A 23 12.17 18.11 -9.80
N SER A 24 11.49 18.97 -9.06
CA SER A 24 10.92 18.71 -7.75
C SER A 24 9.66 17.84 -7.87
N ASP A 25 9.80 16.65 -8.44
CA ASP A 25 8.76 15.64 -8.30
C ASP A 25 8.76 15.24 -6.83
N THR A 26 7.77 15.70 -6.11
CA THR A 26 7.50 15.25 -4.75
C THR A 26 7.30 13.75 -4.79
N ASP A 27 8.18 13.03 -4.12
CA ASP A 27 8.03 11.59 -3.93
C ASP A 27 6.81 11.36 -3.05
N ASP A 28 5.67 11.07 -3.66
CA ASP A 28 4.41 10.76 -2.96
C ASP A 28 4.40 9.36 -2.31
N ILE A 29 5.58 8.85 -1.92
CA ILE A 29 5.66 7.58 -1.19
C ILE A 29 5.27 7.84 0.26
N ASN A 30 3.99 7.67 0.54
CA ASN A 30 3.42 7.82 1.87
C ASN A 30 3.48 6.53 2.70
N PHE A 31 4.12 5.47 2.20
CA PHE A 31 4.11 4.16 2.83
C PHE A 31 5.46 3.44 2.68
N PRO A 32 5.93 2.66 3.68
CA PRO A 32 7.18 1.92 3.59
C PRO A 32 7.16 0.93 2.43
N LEU A 33 8.27 0.86 1.70
CA LEU A 33 8.43 -0.13 0.63
C LEU A 33 8.43 -1.57 1.21
N PRO A 34 7.92 -2.57 0.47
CA PRO A 34 7.98 -3.97 0.89
C PRO A 34 9.41 -4.44 1.20
N SER A 35 10.40 -3.92 0.50
CA SER A 35 11.82 -4.22 0.76
C SER A 35 12.29 -3.70 2.13
N ALA A 36 11.83 -2.54 2.56
CA ALA A 36 12.15 -1.99 3.88
C ALA A 36 11.53 -2.84 4.99
N ALA A 37 10.25 -3.22 4.84
CA ALA A 37 9.59 -4.12 5.77
C ALA A 37 10.25 -5.50 5.83
N ALA A 38 10.59 -6.08 4.68
CA ALA A 38 11.31 -7.35 4.62
C ALA A 38 12.70 -7.26 5.30
N GLY A 39 13.41 -6.14 5.14
CA GLY A 39 14.65 -5.86 5.84
C GLY A 39 14.48 -5.83 7.37
N LEU A 40 13.45 -5.12 7.84
CA LEU A 40 13.13 -5.05 9.26
C LEU A 40 12.79 -6.44 9.84
N MET A 41 11.96 -7.21 9.14
CA MET A 41 11.59 -8.56 9.54
C MET A 41 12.80 -9.50 9.62
N ARG A 42 13.71 -9.41 8.64
CA ARG A 42 14.95 -10.18 8.65
C ARG A 42 15.86 -9.80 9.82
N SER A 43 15.99 -8.51 10.10
CA SER A 43 16.76 -8.03 11.25
C SER A 43 16.16 -8.52 12.57
N GLN A 44 14.85 -8.46 12.71
CA GLN A 44 14.15 -8.98 13.88
C GLN A 44 14.35 -10.49 14.04
N TYR A 45 14.26 -11.24 12.94
CA TYR A 45 14.52 -12.69 12.96
C TYR A 45 15.96 -13.02 13.41
N LEU A 46 16.97 -12.29 12.89
CA LEU A 46 18.35 -12.48 13.33
C LEU A 46 18.52 -12.22 14.83
N GLN A 47 17.87 -11.18 15.34
CA GLN A 47 17.89 -10.85 16.75
C GLN A 47 17.24 -11.96 17.61
N GLU A 48 16.09 -12.47 17.21
CA GLU A 48 15.38 -13.56 17.90
C GLU A 48 16.19 -14.86 17.93
N GLN A 49 17.00 -15.12 16.88
CA GLN A 49 17.89 -16.28 16.82
C GLN A 49 19.19 -16.06 17.58
N GLY A 50 19.45 -14.89 18.15
CA GLY A 50 20.72 -14.54 18.75
C GLY A 50 21.86 -14.41 17.74
N TRP A 51 21.53 -14.22 16.47
CA TRP A 51 22.47 -14.07 15.36
C TRP A 51 22.77 -12.58 15.10
N LEU A 52 22.86 -11.79 16.15
CA LEU A 52 23.26 -10.40 16.00
C LEU A 52 24.61 -10.33 15.31
N LEU A 53 24.69 -9.51 14.29
CA LEU A 53 25.95 -9.18 13.65
C LEU A 53 26.77 -8.40 14.66
N ASP A 54 27.80 -9.05 15.23
CA ASP A 54 28.78 -8.36 16.06
C ASP A 54 29.43 -7.25 15.22
N VAL A 55 29.09 -6.01 15.55
CA VAL A 55 29.67 -4.81 14.94
C VAL A 55 30.93 -4.45 15.74
N ASP A 56 31.78 -5.44 15.96
CA ASP A 56 33.12 -5.17 16.47
C ASP A 56 34.00 -4.70 15.29
N ASP A 57 34.72 -3.63 15.46
CA ASP A 57 35.70 -3.06 14.51
C ASP A 57 35.12 -2.31 13.29
N GLY A 58 33.90 -1.83 13.28
CA GLY A 58 33.36 -1.07 12.12
C GLY A 58 33.24 -1.91 10.84
N ARG A 59 33.52 -3.21 10.89
CA ARG A 59 33.26 -4.17 9.83
C ARG A 59 31.86 -4.74 10.04
N ARG A 60 30.99 -4.58 9.05
CA ARG A 60 29.69 -5.27 9.05
C ARG A 60 29.98 -6.77 9.17
N GLY A 61 29.54 -7.38 10.27
CA GLY A 61 29.66 -8.81 10.46
C GLY A 61 29.07 -9.56 9.26
N ARG A 62 29.81 -10.54 8.75
CA ARG A 62 29.35 -11.33 7.61
C ARG A 62 28.51 -12.48 8.14
N LEU A 63 27.28 -12.60 7.64
CA LEU A 63 26.45 -13.77 7.92
C LEU A 63 27.16 -15.04 7.44
N ARG A 64 27.05 -16.11 8.23
CA ARG A 64 27.46 -17.45 7.80
C ARG A 64 26.51 -17.94 6.71
N ASP A 65 26.97 -18.86 5.87
CA ASP A 65 26.17 -19.36 4.74
C ASP A 65 24.83 -19.97 5.19
N GLU A 66 24.80 -20.66 6.32
CA GLU A 66 23.59 -21.21 6.93
C GLU A 66 22.59 -20.12 7.34
N GLN A 67 23.07 -19.04 7.94
CA GLN A 67 22.26 -17.89 8.34
C GLN A 67 21.71 -17.18 7.12
N HIS A 68 22.53 -17.01 6.10
CA HIS A 68 22.11 -16.42 4.84
C HIS A 68 21.02 -17.25 4.15
N HIS A 69 21.19 -18.57 4.14
CA HIS A 69 20.20 -19.49 3.58
C HIS A 69 18.87 -19.43 4.37
N ALA A 70 18.92 -19.41 5.70
CA ALA A 70 17.73 -19.27 6.53
C ALA A 70 16.98 -17.96 6.25
N LEU A 71 17.69 -16.84 6.06
CA LEU A 71 17.07 -15.56 5.70
C LEU A 71 16.43 -15.56 4.32
N GLN A 72 17.00 -16.28 3.36
CA GLN A 72 16.44 -16.42 2.02
C GLN A 72 15.12 -17.20 2.02
N GLN A 73 14.96 -18.16 2.94
CA GLN A 73 13.73 -18.92 3.11
C GLN A 73 12.63 -18.14 3.85
N LEU A 74 12.97 -17.00 4.45
CA LEU A 74 12.00 -16.19 5.19
C LEU A 74 11.10 -15.41 4.24
N ALA A 75 9.88 -15.89 4.06
CA ALA A 75 8.84 -15.17 3.33
C ALA A 75 8.20 -14.09 4.22
N ALA A 76 8.30 -12.83 3.81
CA ALA A 76 7.65 -11.70 4.47
C ALA A 76 6.52 -11.15 3.59
N LYS A 77 5.37 -10.85 4.19
CA LYS A 77 4.24 -10.16 3.56
C LYS A 77 3.98 -8.85 4.27
N GLY A 78 3.79 -7.79 3.54
CA GLY A 78 3.55 -6.45 4.07
C GLY A 78 4.55 -5.42 3.54
N PRO A 79 4.64 -4.25 4.14
CA PRO A 79 3.87 -3.83 5.31
C PRO A 79 2.39 -3.59 4.97
N PHE A 80 1.53 -3.69 5.96
CA PHE A 80 0.14 -3.27 5.86
C PHE A 80 -0.12 -2.20 6.90
N LEU A 81 -0.98 -1.25 6.59
CA LEU A 81 -1.50 -0.34 7.59
C LEU A 81 -2.42 -1.14 8.53
N ALA A 82 -2.35 -0.87 9.81
CA ALA A 82 -3.23 -1.48 10.79
C ALA A 82 -3.82 -0.41 11.71
N ARG A 83 -5.01 -0.67 12.20
CA ARG A 83 -5.66 0.12 13.22
C ARG A 83 -5.97 -0.78 14.40
N GLU A 84 -5.52 -0.38 15.57
CA GLU A 84 -5.91 -0.98 16.84
C GLU A 84 -7.11 -0.21 17.40
N ASP A 85 -8.11 -0.92 17.89
CA ASP A 85 -9.24 -0.31 18.57
C ASP A 85 -8.99 -0.25 20.09
N GLY A 86 -9.94 0.34 20.85
CA GLY A 86 -9.82 0.48 22.29
C GLY A 86 -9.82 -0.84 23.09
N ASN A 87 -10.10 -1.98 22.45
CA ASN A 87 -10.07 -3.30 23.06
C ASN A 87 -8.78 -4.07 22.72
N GLY A 88 -7.92 -3.52 21.88
CA GLY A 88 -6.70 -4.16 21.41
C GLY A 88 -6.90 -5.01 20.16
N ASP A 89 -8.08 -4.94 19.51
CA ASP A 89 -8.34 -5.66 18.28
C ASP A 89 -7.70 -4.94 17.09
N ILE A 90 -6.96 -5.71 16.28
CA ILE A 90 -6.21 -5.18 15.15
C ILE A 90 -6.95 -5.43 13.84
N THR A 91 -7.26 -4.35 13.15
CA THR A 91 -7.84 -4.38 11.81
C THR A 91 -6.79 -4.00 10.77
N VAL A 92 -6.51 -4.89 9.83
CA VAL A 92 -5.65 -4.60 8.70
C VAL A 92 -6.40 -3.71 7.71
N LEU A 93 -5.75 -2.65 7.25
CA LEU A 93 -6.29 -1.71 6.30
C LEU A 93 -5.56 -1.84 4.96
N VAL A 94 -6.34 -1.80 3.87
CA VAL A 94 -5.81 -1.83 2.50
C VAL A 94 -6.19 -0.54 1.78
N PRO A 95 -5.40 -0.10 0.80
CA PRO A 95 -5.77 1.04 -0.02
C PRO A 95 -7.14 0.83 -0.67
N LYS A 96 -7.93 1.89 -0.70
CA LYS A 96 -9.20 1.90 -1.44
C LYS A 96 -8.94 1.50 -2.89
N PRO A 97 -9.74 0.58 -3.47
CA PRO A 97 -9.63 0.24 -4.89
C PRO A 97 -9.74 1.47 -5.80
N ALA A 98 -8.98 1.51 -6.88
CA ALA A 98 -8.96 2.65 -7.79
C ALA A 98 -10.30 2.88 -8.49
N ASP A 99 -11.09 1.82 -8.67
CA ASP A 99 -12.43 1.85 -9.25
C ASP A 99 -13.53 2.25 -8.24
N ALA A 100 -13.18 2.52 -6.99
CA ALA A 100 -14.11 2.98 -5.97
C ALA A 100 -14.14 4.51 -5.92
N LEU A 101 -15.31 5.10 -6.13
CA LEU A 101 -15.55 6.53 -6.19
C LEU A 101 -16.61 6.94 -5.17
N TYR A 102 -16.28 7.92 -4.34
CA TYR A 102 -17.27 8.54 -3.45
C TYR A 102 -17.92 9.70 -4.17
N LEU A 103 -19.25 9.70 -4.25
CA LEU A 103 -20.05 10.77 -4.81
C LEU A 103 -21.01 11.32 -3.77
N ARG A 104 -21.22 12.64 -3.79
CA ARG A 104 -22.27 13.28 -3.02
C ARG A 104 -23.55 13.21 -3.82
N ASP A 105 -24.52 12.48 -3.31
CA ASP A 105 -25.85 12.43 -3.86
C ASP A 105 -26.53 13.80 -3.71
N ARG A 106 -27.17 14.28 -4.79
CA ARG A 106 -27.78 15.62 -4.80
C ARG A 106 -29.08 15.70 -4.04
N ASP A 107 -29.79 14.61 -3.98
CA ASP A 107 -31.16 14.57 -3.42
C ASP A 107 -31.10 14.30 -1.91
N THR A 108 -30.18 13.44 -1.48
CA THR A 108 -30.06 13.06 -0.07
C THR A 108 -28.93 13.78 0.67
N ASP A 109 -28.05 14.48 -0.06
CA ASP A 109 -26.84 15.14 0.45
C ASP A 109 -25.83 14.19 1.13
N GLN A 110 -26.00 12.90 0.93
CA GLN A 110 -25.16 11.86 1.50
C GLN A 110 -24.01 11.50 0.56
N THR A 111 -22.86 11.11 1.15
CA THR A 111 -21.75 10.54 0.39
C THR A 111 -21.99 9.05 0.21
N VAL A 112 -22.10 8.61 -1.03
CA VAL A 112 -22.36 7.23 -1.41
C VAL A 112 -21.15 6.69 -2.18
N LEU A 113 -20.78 5.44 -1.91
CA LEU A 113 -19.74 4.74 -2.62
C LEU A 113 -20.30 4.12 -3.91
N HIS A 114 -19.64 4.40 -5.01
CA HIS A 114 -19.92 3.82 -6.32
C HIS A 114 -18.70 3.04 -6.83
N ARG A 115 -18.95 2.05 -7.68
CA ARG A 115 -17.91 1.32 -8.40
C ARG A 115 -17.91 1.76 -9.86
N LEU A 116 -16.72 1.94 -10.40
CA LEU A 116 -16.50 2.14 -11.82
C LEU A 116 -16.28 0.78 -12.49
N HIS A 117 -16.83 0.59 -13.67
CA HIS A 117 -16.64 -0.63 -14.44
C HIS A 117 -16.35 -0.29 -15.90
N PRO A 118 -15.63 -1.16 -16.63
CA PRO A 118 -15.37 -0.97 -18.04
C PRO A 118 -16.67 -1.09 -18.84
N VAL A 119 -16.87 -0.17 -19.78
CA VAL A 119 -18.06 -0.16 -20.66
C VAL A 119 -17.59 -0.36 -22.11
N PRO A 120 -18.17 -1.34 -22.84
CA PRO A 120 -17.85 -1.49 -24.25
C PRO A 120 -18.33 -0.28 -25.04
N TRP A 121 -17.63 0.03 -26.13
CA TRP A 121 -18.04 1.04 -27.09
C TRP A 121 -19.37 0.63 -27.74
N HIS A 122 -20.32 1.55 -27.78
CA HIS A 122 -21.63 1.27 -28.36
C HIS A 122 -21.72 1.61 -29.86
N HIS A 123 -20.85 2.51 -30.33
CA HIS A 123 -20.81 2.93 -31.75
C HIS A 123 -19.38 3.18 -32.19
N ASP A 124 -19.11 2.84 -33.45
CA ASP A 124 -17.84 3.12 -34.15
C ASP A 124 -17.54 4.64 -34.26
N ALA A 125 -18.53 5.49 -33.98
CA ALA A 125 -18.42 6.94 -34.02
C ALA A 125 -18.03 7.56 -32.69
N ASP A 126 -17.97 6.79 -31.58
CA ASP A 126 -17.54 7.28 -30.28
C ASP A 126 -16.02 7.43 -30.32
N GLY A 127 -15.56 8.61 -30.78
CA GLY A 127 -14.14 8.92 -30.86
C GLY A 127 -13.51 9.03 -29.49
N CYS A 128 -12.43 8.28 -29.29
CA CYS A 128 -11.63 8.35 -28.07
C CYS A 128 -10.18 8.01 -28.43
N ASP A 129 -9.25 8.68 -27.79
CA ASP A 129 -7.80 8.49 -27.94
C ASP A 129 -7.22 7.44 -26.98
N LEU A 130 -8.06 6.57 -26.42
CA LEU A 130 -7.60 5.43 -25.63
C LEU A 130 -6.82 4.44 -26.52
N PRO A 131 -5.72 3.90 -26.01
CA PRO A 131 -5.00 2.84 -26.70
C PRO A 131 -5.89 1.64 -27.05
N PRO A 132 -5.61 0.92 -28.15
CA PRO A 132 -6.36 -0.28 -28.52
C PRO A 132 -6.42 -1.30 -27.37
N GLY A 133 -7.62 -1.82 -27.11
CA GLY A 133 -7.86 -2.80 -26.05
C GLY A 133 -8.17 -2.21 -24.68
N LEU A 134 -8.12 -0.89 -24.52
CA LEU A 134 -8.63 -0.23 -23.31
C LEU A 134 -10.09 0.19 -23.50
N LEU A 135 -10.86 0.07 -22.44
CA LEU A 135 -12.26 0.47 -22.39
C LEU A 135 -12.42 1.68 -21.46
N PRO A 136 -13.33 2.61 -21.77
CA PRO A 136 -13.70 3.66 -20.84
C PRO A 136 -14.35 3.06 -19.59
N VAL A 137 -14.21 3.73 -18.48
CA VAL A 137 -14.86 3.34 -17.23
C VAL A 137 -16.00 4.30 -16.91
N CYS A 138 -17.14 3.75 -16.52
CA CYS A 138 -18.35 4.48 -16.19
C CYS A 138 -18.95 4.00 -14.87
N LEU A 139 -19.88 4.78 -14.35
CA LEU A 139 -20.78 4.37 -13.28
C LEU A 139 -21.91 3.49 -13.84
N ASP A 140 -22.40 2.55 -13.02
CA ASP A 140 -23.53 1.69 -13.38
C ASP A 140 -24.80 2.47 -13.75
N ASN A 141 -24.99 3.62 -13.10
CA ASN A 141 -26.14 4.47 -13.30
C ASN A 141 -25.69 5.89 -13.65
N ASN A 142 -26.53 6.60 -14.39
CA ASN A 142 -26.30 8.02 -14.72
C ASN A 142 -26.43 8.90 -13.47
N HIS A 143 -25.54 8.69 -12.53
CA HIS A 143 -25.55 9.36 -11.23
C HIS A 143 -25.02 10.79 -11.37
N LYS A 144 -25.84 11.77 -11.00
CA LYS A 144 -25.49 13.20 -11.08
C LYS A 144 -24.88 13.69 -9.77
N GLY A 145 -23.80 13.10 -9.34
CA GLY A 145 -23.08 13.50 -8.13
C GLY A 145 -21.75 14.19 -8.44
N LYS A 146 -21.21 14.89 -7.45
CA LYS A 146 -19.83 15.41 -7.50
C LYS A 146 -18.90 14.48 -6.73
N PRO A 147 -17.69 14.19 -7.24
CA PRO A 147 -16.68 13.48 -6.47
C PRO A 147 -16.42 14.15 -5.12
N GLN A 148 -16.33 13.33 -4.08
CA GLN A 148 -16.05 13.76 -2.72
C GLN A 148 -14.88 13.00 -2.15
N PRO A 149 -14.09 13.61 -1.24
CA PRO A 149 -13.11 12.86 -0.48
C PRO A 149 -13.83 11.81 0.39
N GLY A 150 -13.19 10.67 0.55
CA GLY A 150 -13.67 9.58 1.41
C GLY A 150 -12.50 8.78 1.97
N PRO A 151 -12.75 7.73 2.76
CA PRO A 151 -11.69 6.92 3.34
C PRO A 151 -10.72 6.40 2.27
N ALA A 152 -9.44 6.74 2.41
CA ALA A 152 -8.38 6.29 1.51
C ALA A 152 -8.00 4.83 1.75
N TYR A 153 -8.32 4.29 2.92
CA TYR A 153 -8.04 2.91 3.32
C TYR A 153 -9.31 2.25 3.84
N TRP A 154 -9.44 0.98 3.52
CA TRP A 154 -10.58 0.16 3.91
C TRP A 154 -10.13 -1.00 4.79
N PRO A 155 -10.97 -1.44 5.74
CA PRO A 155 -10.74 -2.70 6.42
C PRO A 155 -10.65 -3.84 5.42
N LEU A 156 -9.62 -4.67 5.57
CA LEU A 156 -9.57 -5.93 4.83
C LEU A 156 -10.60 -6.86 5.47
N ALA A 157 -11.72 -7.06 4.78
CA ALA A 157 -12.70 -8.05 5.19
C ALA A 157 -12.10 -9.45 5.08
N HIS A 158 -12.30 -10.27 6.11
CA HIS A 158 -11.90 -11.67 6.15
C HIS A 158 -12.87 -12.54 5.36
#